data_0592dd9fab86b7334af322160b510e61
#
_entry.id   0592dd9fab86b7334af322160b510e61
#
_cell.length_a   1.000
_cell.length_b   1.000
_cell.length_c   1.000
_cell.angle_alpha   90.00
_cell.angle_beta   90.00
_cell.angle_gamma   90.00
#
_symmetry.space_group_name_H-M   'P 1'
#
loop_
_entity.id
_entity.type
_entity.pdbx_description
1 polymer ?
#
loop_
_entity_poly.entity_id
_entity_poly.type
_entity_poly.pdbx_seq_one_letter_code
_entity_poly.pdbx_strand_id
1 'polypeptide(L)'
;MKNIARAFIHGLDSSSRGTKGSYFRARYPGMFVEDYSGPLEERMAQLEKGLSGTGNLILVGSSYGGLMAALFACGNETRIRRLILLAPALGHADFTPCFRQPLQIPVTLYHGRSDVVVPFEPTRRIATQLFGNLDHHLVEDDHNLHRIFPTLDWDALLEIPGEDLLDRAGGILI
;
A
#
# COMPACT_ATOMS: atom_id res chain seq x y z
N MET A 1 4.61 -23.75 -1.02
CA MET A 1 4.00 -22.52 -0.42
C MET A 1 3.33 -21.74 -1.54
N LYS A 2 2.15 -21.14 -1.33
CA LYS A 2 1.54 -20.28 -2.36
C LYS A 2 2.42 -19.03 -2.54
N ASN A 3 2.79 -18.70 -3.77
CA ASN A 3 3.61 -17.54 -4.09
C ASN A 3 2.92 -16.26 -3.57
N ILE A 4 3.68 -15.37 -2.92
CA ILE A 4 3.18 -14.07 -2.44
C ILE A 4 3.31 -13.07 -3.59
N ALA A 5 2.17 -12.54 -4.04
CA ALA A 5 2.15 -11.46 -5.00
C ALA A 5 2.16 -10.10 -4.28
N ARG A 6 2.88 -9.13 -4.84
CA ARG A 6 3.08 -7.81 -4.24
C ARG A 6 2.70 -6.73 -5.24
N ALA A 7 2.00 -5.70 -4.79
CA ALA A 7 1.62 -4.58 -5.65
C ALA A 7 1.79 -3.24 -4.92
N PHE A 8 2.20 -2.22 -5.66
CA PHE A 8 2.21 -0.84 -5.21
C PHE A 8 1.20 -0.01 -6.01
N ILE A 9 0.39 0.78 -5.29
CA ILE A 9 -0.66 1.65 -5.83
C ILE A 9 -0.30 3.08 -5.48
N HIS A 10 0.00 3.89 -6.50
CA HIS A 10 0.41 5.29 -6.34
C HIS A 10 -0.75 6.23 -6.04
N GLY A 11 -0.44 7.42 -5.52
CA GLY A 11 -1.38 8.49 -5.25
C GLY A 11 -1.93 9.18 -6.51
N LEU A 12 -2.87 10.11 -6.31
CA LEU A 12 -3.59 10.79 -7.40
C LEU A 12 -2.65 11.58 -8.30
N ASP A 13 -1.75 12.37 -7.70
CA ASP A 13 -0.79 13.26 -8.40
C ASP A 13 0.59 12.58 -8.59
N SER A 14 0.60 11.25 -8.71
CA SER A 14 1.82 10.46 -8.85
C SER A 14 1.68 9.46 -10.00
N SER A 15 2.68 8.60 -10.16
CA SER A 15 2.70 7.55 -11.18
C SER A 15 3.55 6.37 -10.72
N SER A 16 3.57 5.31 -11.52
CA SER A 16 4.49 4.17 -11.38
C SER A 16 5.97 4.59 -11.45
N ARG A 17 6.27 5.78 -12.00
CA ARG A 17 7.61 6.38 -12.12
C ARG A 17 7.90 7.46 -11.08
N GLY A 18 6.94 7.78 -10.21
CA GLY A 18 7.19 8.64 -9.05
C GLY A 18 8.17 8.02 -8.06
N THR A 19 8.59 8.77 -7.05
CA THR A 19 9.65 8.37 -6.09
C THR A 19 9.42 6.96 -5.52
N LYS A 20 8.23 6.69 -4.99
CA LYS A 20 7.91 5.38 -4.38
C LYS A 20 7.78 4.27 -5.43
N GLY A 21 7.13 4.56 -6.57
CA GLY A 21 7.01 3.60 -7.67
C GLY A 21 8.37 3.18 -8.23
N SER A 22 9.25 4.15 -8.48
CA SER A 22 10.63 3.91 -8.93
C SER A 22 11.43 3.10 -7.91
N TYR A 23 11.28 3.40 -6.61
CA TYR A 23 11.92 2.64 -5.54
C TYR A 23 11.50 1.15 -5.59
N PHE A 24 10.19 0.89 -5.63
CA PHE A 24 9.68 -0.49 -5.65
C PHE A 24 10.07 -1.25 -6.91
N ARG A 25 10.03 -0.62 -8.07
CA ARG A 25 10.48 -1.24 -9.33
C ARG A 25 11.95 -1.62 -9.30
N ALA A 26 12.80 -0.74 -8.78
CA ALA A 26 14.23 -0.98 -8.71
C ALA A 26 14.59 -2.04 -7.67
N ARG A 27 13.95 -1.98 -6.50
CA ARG A 27 14.27 -2.87 -5.37
C ARG A 27 13.58 -4.23 -5.45
N TYR A 28 12.38 -4.27 -6.03
CA TYR A 28 11.51 -5.46 -6.08
C TYR A 28 10.96 -5.67 -7.50
N PRO A 29 11.78 -6.14 -8.46
CA PRO A 29 11.40 -6.21 -9.88
C PRO A 29 10.21 -7.13 -10.17
N GLY A 30 9.86 -8.04 -9.25
CA GLY A 30 8.66 -8.88 -9.34
C GLY A 30 7.39 -8.22 -8.76
N MET A 31 7.47 -6.99 -8.26
CA MET A 31 6.32 -6.26 -7.72
C MET A 31 5.50 -5.63 -8.84
N PHE A 32 4.18 -5.79 -8.78
CA PHE A 32 3.26 -5.14 -9.72
C PHE A 32 3.19 -3.63 -9.40
N VAL A 33 3.63 -2.80 -10.33
CA VAL A 33 3.68 -1.33 -10.20
C VAL A 33 3.21 -0.72 -11.50
N GLU A 34 1.93 -0.40 -11.60
CA GLU A 34 1.28 0.13 -12.79
C GLU A 34 0.78 1.55 -12.59
N ASP A 35 0.44 2.23 -13.68
CA ASP A 35 -0.20 3.54 -13.66
C ASP A 35 -1.73 3.39 -13.61
N TYR A 36 -2.35 4.29 -12.85
CA TYR A 36 -3.80 4.41 -12.72
C TYR A 36 -4.23 5.82 -13.09
N SER A 37 -5.22 5.95 -13.97
CA SER A 37 -5.70 7.25 -14.46
C SER A 37 -7.23 7.30 -14.50
N GLY A 38 -7.78 8.50 -14.61
CA GLY A 38 -9.21 8.73 -14.62
C GLY A 38 -9.83 8.82 -13.20
N PRO A 39 -11.15 8.87 -13.11
CA PRO A 39 -11.89 8.87 -11.84
C PRO A 39 -11.74 7.54 -11.11
N LEU A 40 -12.18 7.49 -9.84
CA LEU A 40 -11.99 6.34 -8.97
C LEU A 40 -12.49 5.02 -9.60
N GLU A 41 -13.65 5.04 -10.23
CA GLU A 41 -14.24 3.84 -10.84
C GLU A 41 -13.32 3.24 -11.91
N GLU A 42 -12.76 4.06 -12.78
CA GLU A 42 -11.82 3.62 -13.82
C GLU A 42 -10.52 3.10 -13.21
N ARG A 43 -9.97 3.79 -12.19
CA ARG A 43 -8.77 3.36 -11.47
C ARG A 43 -8.98 2.01 -10.77
N MET A 44 -10.13 1.82 -10.15
CA MET A 44 -10.47 0.55 -9.51
C MET A 44 -10.64 -0.58 -10.54
N ALA A 45 -11.26 -0.31 -11.68
CA ALA A 45 -11.35 -1.29 -12.76
C ALA A 45 -9.97 -1.68 -13.32
N GLN A 46 -9.04 -0.72 -13.45
CA GLN A 46 -7.65 -0.98 -13.86
C GLN A 46 -6.95 -1.85 -12.81
N LEU A 47 -7.10 -1.55 -11.51
CA LEU A 47 -6.53 -2.33 -10.42
C LEU A 47 -7.07 -3.76 -10.40
N GLU A 48 -8.40 -3.92 -10.46
CA GLU A 48 -9.05 -5.24 -10.49
C GLU A 48 -8.60 -6.08 -11.68
N LYS A 49 -8.50 -5.47 -12.87
CA LYS A 49 -7.99 -6.13 -14.07
C LYS A 49 -6.53 -6.58 -13.89
N GLY A 50 -5.67 -5.69 -13.38
CA GLY A 50 -4.24 -5.97 -13.18
C GLY A 50 -4.00 -7.09 -12.16
N LEU A 51 -4.85 -7.20 -11.13
CA LEU A 51 -4.74 -8.20 -10.09
C LEU A 51 -5.70 -9.40 -10.28
N SER A 52 -6.31 -9.52 -11.46
CA SER A 52 -7.26 -10.58 -11.76
C SER A 52 -6.64 -11.98 -11.57
N GLY A 53 -7.37 -12.88 -10.90
CA GLY A 53 -6.89 -14.24 -10.62
C GLY A 53 -5.73 -14.34 -9.62
N THR A 54 -5.25 -13.22 -9.09
CA THR A 54 -4.13 -13.18 -8.14
C THR A 54 -4.66 -13.20 -6.71
N GLY A 55 -4.11 -14.06 -5.87
CA GLY A 55 -4.38 -14.12 -4.42
C GLY A 55 -3.09 -14.08 -3.63
N ASN A 56 -3.21 -14.18 -2.28
CA ASN A 56 -2.08 -14.07 -1.36
C ASN A 56 -1.29 -12.76 -1.56
N LEU A 57 -2.06 -11.65 -1.66
CA LEU A 57 -1.57 -10.32 -2.04
C LEU A 57 -1.05 -9.53 -0.84
N ILE A 58 0.12 -8.93 -0.99
CA ILE A 58 0.57 -7.81 -0.15
C ILE A 58 0.40 -6.54 -0.98
N LEU A 59 -0.48 -5.64 -0.53
CA LEU A 59 -0.73 -4.37 -1.21
C LEU A 59 -0.10 -3.22 -0.44
N VAL A 60 0.66 -2.39 -1.14
CA VAL A 60 1.17 -1.11 -0.62
C VAL A 60 0.42 0.01 -1.33
N GLY A 61 -0.31 0.83 -0.59
CA GLY A 61 -1.05 1.96 -1.14
C GLY A 61 -0.60 3.29 -0.55
N SER A 62 -0.29 4.28 -1.38
CA SER A 62 0.12 5.62 -0.94
C SER A 62 -0.93 6.67 -1.27
N SER A 63 -1.33 7.47 -0.27
CA SER A 63 -2.31 8.56 -0.43
C SER A 63 -3.62 8.03 -1.05
N TYR A 64 -4.03 8.54 -2.20
CA TYR A 64 -5.18 8.03 -2.94
C TYR A 64 -5.05 6.54 -3.33
N GLY A 65 -3.84 6.07 -3.60
CA GLY A 65 -3.56 4.63 -3.78
C GLY A 65 -3.83 3.81 -2.51
N GLY A 66 -3.69 4.42 -1.34
CA GLY A 66 -4.09 3.82 -0.06
C GLY A 66 -5.61 3.69 0.09
N LEU A 67 -6.37 4.69 -0.38
CA LEU A 67 -7.82 4.62 -0.52
C LEU A 67 -8.23 3.47 -1.45
N MET A 68 -7.60 3.37 -2.63
CA MET A 68 -7.87 2.30 -3.59
C MET A 68 -7.56 0.91 -3.02
N ALA A 69 -6.43 0.76 -2.30
CA ALA A 69 -6.06 -0.49 -1.64
C ALA A 69 -7.09 -0.92 -0.58
N ALA A 70 -7.59 0.04 0.22
CA ALA A 70 -8.61 -0.22 1.22
C ALA A 70 -9.95 -0.62 0.58
N LEU A 71 -10.39 0.05 -0.48
CA LEU A 71 -11.59 -0.35 -1.23
C LEU A 71 -11.45 -1.72 -1.87
N PHE A 72 -10.30 -2.02 -2.47
CA PHE A 72 -10.02 -3.33 -3.03
C PHE A 72 -10.12 -4.42 -1.96
N ALA A 73 -9.58 -4.18 -0.77
CA ALA A 73 -9.67 -5.11 0.36
C ALA A 73 -11.12 -5.34 0.80
N CYS A 74 -11.98 -4.34 0.78
CA CYS A 74 -13.41 -4.47 1.10
C CYS A 74 -14.13 -5.53 0.25
N GLY A 75 -13.79 -5.63 -1.03
CA GLY A 75 -14.37 -6.61 -1.95
C GLY A 75 -13.59 -7.92 -2.07
N ASN A 76 -12.37 -7.97 -1.55
CA ASN A 76 -11.41 -9.05 -1.82
C ASN A 76 -10.63 -9.53 -0.59
N GLU A 77 -11.20 -9.45 0.62
CA GLU A 77 -10.49 -9.73 1.87
C GLU A 77 -9.72 -11.06 1.85
N THR A 78 -10.35 -12.11 1.35
CA THR A 78 -9.77 -13.47 1.28
C THR A 78 -8.56 -13.58 0.34
N ARG A 79 -8.35 -12.61 -0.53
CA ARG A 79 -7.20 -12.54 -1.45
C ARG A 79 -6.03 -11.77 -0.85
N ILE A 80 -6.28 -10.98 0.23
CA ILE A 80 -5.30 -10.09 0.83
C ILE A 80 -4.59 -10.81 1.98
N ARG A 81 -3.27 -10.84 1.92
CA ARG A 81 -2.40 -11.29 2.99
C ARG A 81 -2.07 -10.18 3.98
N ARG A 82 -1.81 -8.97 3.47
CA ARG A 82 -1.46 -7.77 4.24
C ARG A 82 -1.73 -6.51 3.45
N LEU A 83 -2.11 -5.43 4.14
CA LEU A 83 -2.08 -4.06 3.62
C LEU A 83 -0.99 -3.24 4.28
N ILE A 84 -0.30 -2.41 3.50
CA ILE A 84 0.64 -1.41 3.98
C ILE A 84 0.16 -0.07 3.41
N LEU A 85 -0.26 0.82 4.30
CA LEU A 85 -0.89 2.09 3.93
C LEU A 85 0.02 3.27 4.31
N LEU A 86 0.35 4.10 3.33
CA LEU A 86 1.23 5.25 3.46
C LEU A 86 0.41 6.53 3.32
N ALA A 87 0.13 7.23 4.41
CA ALA A 87 -0.71 8.43 4.47
C ALA A 87 -2.01 8.27 3.65
N PRO A 88 -2.82 7.20 3.88
CA PRO A 88 -3.94 6.86 3.00
C PRO A 88 -5.05 7.89 3.07
N ALA A 89 -5.61 8.27 1.92
CA ALA A 89 -6.65 9.29 1.81
C ALA A 89 -8.05 8.77 2.20
N LEU A 90 -8.19 8.10 3.35
CA LEU A 90 -9.44 7.48 3.79
C LEU A 90 -10.55 8.49 4.13
N GLY A 91 -10.20 9.74 4.40
CA GLY A 91 -11.16 10.83 4.59
C GLY A 91 -11.64 11.49 3.29
N HIS A 92 -11.18 11.04 2.13
CA HIS A 92 -11.59 11.60 0.84
C HIS A 92 -13.05 11.28 0.53
N ALA A 93 -13.74 12.21 -0.17
CA ALA A 93 -15.17 12.07 -0.50
C ALA A 93 -15.49 10.83 -1.34
N ASP A 94 -14.54 10.37 -2.15
CA ASP A 94 -14.69 9.17 -2.99
C ASP A 94 -14.65 7.86 -2.16
N PHE A 95 -14.19 7.93 -0.91
CA PHE A 95 -14.06 6.72 -0.09
C PHE A 95 -15.41 6.30 0.50
N THR A 96 -15.92 5.17 0.04
CA THR A 96 -17.15 4.54 0.59
C THR A 96 -16.77 3.22 1.25
N PRO A 97 -16.46 3.23 2.54
CA PRO A 97 -15.95 2.04 3.23
C PRO A 97 -17.02 0.96 3.45
N CYS A 98 -16.56 -0.27 3.53
CA CYS A 98 -17.39 -1.45 3.83
C CYS A 98 -17.53 -1.69 5.34
N PHE A 99 -18.20 -0.80 6.07
CA PHE A 99 -18.30 -0.87 7.52
C PHE A 99 -19.22 -1.97 8.10
N ARG A 100 -19.61 -2.97 7.33
CA ARG A 100 -20.48 -4.05 7.87
C ARG A 100 -19.78 -4.84 8.99
N GLN A 101 -18.50 -5.17 8.76
CA GLN A 101 -17.61 -5.80 9.75
C GLN A 101 -16.18 -5.32 9.49
N PRO A 102 -15.37 -5.10 10.54
CA PRO A 102 -13.97 -4.77 10.36
C PRO A 102 -13.23 -5.88 9.63
N LEU A 103 -12.41 -5.50 8.66
CA LEU A 103 -11.52 -6.41 7.95
C LEU A 103 -10.48 -6.99 8.92
N GLN A 104 -10.27 -8.30 8.90
CA GLN A 104 -9.37 -9.00 9.84
C GLN A 104 -7.95 -9.18 9.30
N ILE A 105 -7.70 -8.73 8.07
CA ILE A 105 -6.36 -8.77 7.47
C ILE A 105 -5.38 -7.90 8.27
N PRO A 106 -4.08 -8.29 8.37
CA PRO A 106 -3.05 -7.46 8.95
C PRO A 106 -2.88 -6.16 8.15
N VAL A 107 -2.97 -5.02 8.84
CA VAL A 107 -2.79 -3.69 8.24
C VAL A 107 -1.73 -2.92 9.01
N THR A 108 -0.70 -2.44 8.30
CA THR A 108 0.28 -1.50 8.84
C THR A 108 0.06 -0.14 8.18
N LEU A 109 -0.19 0.90 8.97
CA LEU A 109 -0.47 2.25 8.49
C LEU A 109 0.57 3.23 9.04
N TYR A 110 1.25 3.93 8.13
CA TYR A 110 2.16 5.05 8.46
C TYR A 110 1.51 6.37 8.07
N HIS A 111 1.51 7.34 8.99
CA HIS A 111 0.98 8.68 8.74
C HIS A 111 1.93 9.74 9.29
N GLY A 112 2.22 10.76 8.48
CA GLY A 112 3.06 11.89 8.91
C GLY A 112 2.32 12.82 9.87
N ARG A 113 2.95 13.17 10.99
CA ARG A 113 2.39 14.14 11.95
C ARG A 113 2.21 15.53 11.35
N SER A 114 3.06 15.88 10.39
CA SER A 114 3.03 17.17 9.67
C SER A 114 2.33 17.07 8.30
N ASP A 115 1.50 16.04 8.09
CA ASP A 115 0.73 15.88 6.87
C ASP A 115 -0.37 16.96 6.78
N VAL A 116 -0.20 17.90 5.83
CA VAL A 116 -1.14 18.99 5.55
C VAL A 116 -2.07 18.67 4.37
N VAL A 117 -1.90 17.54 3.72
CA VAL A 117 -2.68 17.11 2.54
C VAL A 117 -3.82 16.19 2.96
N VAL A 118 -3.50 15.16 3.74
CA VAL A 118 -4.47 14.19 4.26
C VAL A 118 -4.53 14.34 5.77
N PRO A 119 -5.64 14.86 6.34
CA PRO A 119 -5.77 15.03 7.78
C PRO A 119 -5.69 13.70 8.52
N PHE A 120 -4.85 13.66 9.55
CA PHE A 120 -4.61 12.45 10.34
C PHE A 120 -5.86 11.93 11.08
N GLU A 121 -6.58 12.81 11.80
CA GLU A 121 -7.68 12.36 12.65
C GLU A 121 -8.86 11.73 11.90
N PRO A 122 -9.35 12.28 10.77
CA PRO A 122 -10.34 11.59 9.96
C PRO A 122 -9.84 10.23 9.46
N THR A 123 -8.60 10.16 9.00
CA THR A 123 -7.97 8.90 8.52
C THR A 123 -7.89 7.87 9.64
N ARG A 124 -7.41 8.25 10.82
CA ARG A 124 -7.32 7.37 11.99
C ARG A 124 -8.68 6.82 12.39
N ARG A 125 -9.70 7.69 12.47
CA ARG A 125 -11.07 7.29 12.86
C ARG A 125 -11.61 6.23 11.90
N ILE A 126 -11.48 6.45 10.61
CA ILE A 126 -11.94 5.51 9.59
C ILE A 126 -11.14 4.21 9.64
N ALA A 127 -9.81 4.29 9.70
CA ALA A 127 -8.96 3.12 9.76
C ALA A 127 -9.27 2.22 10.97
N THR A 128 -9.49 2.82 12.15
CA THR A 128 -9.83 2.09 13.38
C THR A 128 -11.19 1.36 13.29
N GLN A 129 -12.13 1.91 12.54
CA GLN A 129 -13.43 1.26 12.31
C GLN A 129 -13.36 0.19 11.23
N LEU A 130 -12.51 0.40 10.21
CA LEU A 130 -12.43 -0.46 9.04
C LEU A 130 -11.56 -1.71 9.27
N PHE A 131 -10.49 -1.59 10.04
CA PHE A 131 -9.48 -2.64 10.20
C PHE A 131 -9.45 -3.16 11.64
N GLY A 132 -9.78 -4.43 11.83
CA GLY A 132 -9.74 -5.10 13.14
C GLY A 132 -8.33 -5.47 13.60
N ASN A 133 -7.37 -5.57 12.67
CA ASN A 133 -5.97 -5.89 12.95
C ASN A 133 -5.05 -4.78 12.38
N LEU A 134 -5.13 -3.60 13.00
CA LEU A 134 -4.44 -2.37 12.59
C LEU A 134 -3.23 -2.06 13.47
N ASP A 135 -2.05 -2.03 12.86
CA ASP A 135 -0.83 -1.46 13.43
C ASP A 135 -0.61 -0.06 12.86
N HIS A 136 -0.75 0.98 13.70
CA HIS A 136 -0.78 2.37 13.27
C HIS A 136 0.42 3.15 13.81
N HIS A 137 1.20 3.72 12.90
CA HIS A 137 2.41 4.50 13.18
C HIS A 137 2.23 5.96 12.78
N LEU A 138 2.09 6.85 13.77
CA LEU A 138 2.16 8.29 13.58
C LEU A 138 3.62 8.73 13.70
N VAL A 139 4.22 9.18 12.59
CA VAL A 139 5.66 9.46 12.47
C VAL A 139 5.95 10.95 12.27
N GLU A 140 7.15 11.38 12.64
CA GLU A 140 7.61 12.77 12.43
C GLU A 140 8.01 12.98 10.97
N ASP A 141 7.00 13.16 10.11
CA ASP A 141 7.16 13.27 8.66
C ASP A 141 6.00 14.07 8.03
N ASP A 142 6.11 14.33 6.74
CA ASP A 142 5.11 14.98 5.89
C ASP A 142 4.18 13.96 5.21
N HIS A 143 3.32 14.45 4.29
CA HIS A 143 2.42 13.60 3.50
C HIS A 143 3.16 12.55 2.66
N ASN A 144 4.30 12.90 2.11
CA ASN A 144 5.08 12.03 1.25
C ASN A 144 5.90 10.99 2.02
N LEU A 145 6.01 11.13 3.34
CA LEU A 145 6.82 10.27 4.21
C LEU A 145 8.28 10.23 3.75
N HIS A 146 8.83 11.40 3.35
CA HIS A 146 10.17 11.51 2.76
C HIS A 146 11.27 10.96 3.65
N ARG A 147 11.14 11.12 4.97
CA ARG A 147 12.14 10.69 5.96
C ARG A 147 12.01 9.22 6.30
N ILE A 148 10.77 8.77 6.57
CA ILE A 148 10.54 7.42 7.07
C ILE A 148 10.52 6.37 5.96
N PHE A 149 9.95 6.68 4.78
CA PHE A 149 9.79 5.72 3.69
C PHE A 149 11.08 4.98 3.33
N PRO A 150 12.24 5.65 3.13
CA PRO A 150 13.49 4.96 2.77
C PRO A 150 14.10 4.15 3.93
N THR A 151 13.67 4.37 5.17
CA THR A 151 14.21 3.69 6.37
C THR A 151 13.36 2.51 6.82
N LEU A 152 12.18 2.31 6.25
CA LEU A 152 11.34 1.18 6.58
C LEU A 152 11.99 -0.14 6.13
N ASP A 153 11.84 -1.16 6.96
CA ASP A 153 12.26 -2.52 6.59
C ASP A 153 11.26 -3.12 5.60
N TRP A 154 11.44 -2.72 4.34
CA TRP A 154 10.58 -3.17 3.24
C TRP A 154 10.69 -4.67 2.99
N ASP A 155 11.84 -5.28 3.26
CA ASP A 155 12.00 -6.73 3.08
C ASP A 155 11.12 -7.49 4.10
N ALA A 156 11.07 -7.04 5.36
CA ALA A 156 10.16 -7.59 6.36
C ALA A 156 8.69 -7.27 6.06
N LEU A 157 8.36 -6.02 5.70
CA LEU A 157 6.99 -5.60 5.40
C LEU A 157 6.41 -6.35 4.20
N LEU A 158 7.22 -6.61 3.18
CA LEU A 158 6.86 -7.33 1.96
C LEU A 158 7.05 -8.85 2.09
N GLU A 159 7.51 -9.33 3.24
CA GLU A 159 7.78 -10.75 3.49
C GLU A 159 8.67 -11.37 2.40
N ILE A 160 9.81 -10.72 2.13
CA ILE A 160 10.79 -11.22 1.16
C ILE A 160 11.53 -12.41 1.78
N PRO A 161 11.59 -13.59 1.13
CA PRO A 161 12.35 -14.72 1.63
C PRO A 161 13.84 -14.38 1.81
N GLY A 162 14.46 -14.88 2.89
CA GLY A 162 15.87 -14.62 3.18
C GLY A 162 16.83 -15.14 2.11
N GLU A 163 16.44 -16.17 1.38
CA GLU A 163 17.19 -16.70 0.23
C GLU A 163 17.30 -15.68 -0.92
N ASP A 164 16.21 -14.93 -1.19
CA ASP A 164 16.20 -13.88 -2.22
C ASP A 164 17.05 -12.65 -1.82
N LEU A 165 17.36 -12.47 -0.52
CA LEU A 165 18.22 -11.40 -0.04
C LEU A 165 19.70 -11.66 -0.33
N LEU A 166 20.14 -12.92 -0.34
CA LEU A 166 21.51 -13.32 -0.63
C LEU A 166 21.87 -13.09 -2.11
N ASP A 167 20.95 -13.38 -3.02
CA ASP A 167 21.14 -13.14 -4.46
C ASP A 167 21.27 -11.63 -4.81
N ARG A 168 20.62 -10.76 -4.04
CA ARG A 168 20.72 -9.30 -4.23
C ARG A 168 22.03 -8.72 -3.70
N ALA A 169 22.65 -9.36 -2.70
CA ALA A 169 23.95 -8.95 -2.16
C ALA A 169 25.13 -9.49 -2.97
N GLY A 170 24.92 -10.57 -3.74
CA GLY A 170 25.95 -11.24 -4.56
C GLY A 170 26.26 -10.59 -5.90
N GLY A 171 25.62 -9.49 -6.27
CA GLY A 171 25.85 -8.75 -7.52
C GLY A 171 27.12 -7.87 -7.56
N ILE A 172 28.05 -8.02 -6.61
CA ILE A 172 29.38 -7.37 -6.67
C ILE A 172 30.43 -8.45 -6.42
N LEU A 173 30.77 -9.18 -7.43
CA LEU A 173 32.03 -9.91 -7.52
C LEU A 173 32.64 -9.67 -8.90
N ILE A 174 33.57 -8.72 -8.95
CA ILE A 174 34.72 -8.45 -9.85
C ILE A 174 34.38 -8.19 -11.32
#